data_2dd61451b72624bb3ef66fc1f0731eb6
#
_entry.id   2dd61451b72624bb3ef66fc1f0731eb6
#
_cell.length_a   1.000
_cell.length_b   1.000
_cell.length_c   1.000
_cell.angle_alpha   90.00
_cell.angle_beta   90.00
_cell.angle_gamma   90.00
#
_symmetry.space_group_name_H-M   'P 1'
#
loop_
_entity.id
_entity.type
_entity.pdbx_description
1 polymer ?
#
loop_
_entity_poly.entity_id
_entity_poly.type
_entity_poly.pdbx_seq_one_letter_code
_entity_poly.pdbx_strand_id
1 'polypeptide(L)'
;MVMLVMATVGFAVNFWAWALISPLGPLFRENGKLGALSESDVALMVAVPVVVGSLGRIPVGALTDKYGGRVMFPMVSLATVVPVLALGLFAQSSYLLILVFGFFLGLAGTAFAVGVPFVNAWFPPERRGLAVGVFGAGMGGTAVSALTTVRLYNGLGSAVPFLITAGILVVYAVAAWVMLRDAPGRSAPAGSFVSRLAANARLPITWQACVLYAVAFGGYVAFSVYLPAYLRTAYDLTPADAANRMAGFVLVAVVLRPIGGWLSDRFGPVPVLAAGYLVVVVGAAVAASTPLLEWLGTVAFLAMAAALGSGSGATFALVAKVTEPARVGGVTGLVGAAGGLGGFVPPLIMGYVYGRTESYAIGLGLLSVTAALTLVLTLTTVRSTLRAAANDLTQSRRTTHHHEERM
;
A
#
# COMPACT_ATOMS: atom_id res chain seq x y z
N MET A 1 9.35 16.11 -13.20
CA MET A 1 8.54 16.50 -12.02
C MET A 1 7.05 16.32 -12.27
N VAL A 2 6.49 16.82 -13.38
CA VAL A 2 5.06 16.70 -13.73
C VAL A 2 4.56 15.24 -13.70
N MET A 3 5.32 14.30 -14.28
CA MET A 3 4.96 12.87 -14.29
C MET A 3 4.82 12.29 -12.89
N LEU A 4 5.70 12.65 -11.96
CA LEU A 4 5.62 12.22 -10.56
C LEU A 4 4.38 12.79 -9.87
N VAL A 5 4.12 14.09 -10.00
CA VAL A 5 2.94 14.73 -9.40
C VAL A 5 1.66 14.11 -9.93
N MET A 6 1.53 13.97 -11.26
CA MET A 6 0.36 13.36 -11.88
C MET A 6 0.15 11.91 -11.44
N ALA A 7 1.21 11.12 -11.34
CA ALA A 7 1.13 9.74 -10.84
C ALA A 7 0.69 9.70 -9.36
N THR A 8 1.25 10.59 -8.52
CA THR A 8 0.90 10.69 -7.09
C THR A 8 -0.56 11.09 -6.90
N VAL A 9 -1.03 12.10 -7.64
CA VAL A 9 -2.44 12.51 -7.63
C VAL A 9 -3.33 11.37 -8.08
N GLY A 10 -2.96 10.67 -9.15
CA GLY A 10 -3.72 9.52 -9.64
C GLY A 10 -3.80 8.39 -8.62
N PHE A 11 -2.72 8.13 -7.92
CA PHE A 11 -2.72 7.17 -6.83
C PHE A 11 -3.63 7.62 -5.68
N ALA A 12 -3.58 8.90 -5.30
CA ALA A 12 -4.41 9.46 -4.23
C ALA A 12 -5.91 9.41 -4.57
N VAL A 13 -6.29 9.79 -5.78
CA VAL A 13 -7.70 9.77 -6.22
C VAL A 13 -8.24 8.33 -6.29
N ASN A 14 -7.47 7.39 -6.82
CA ASN A 14 -7.87 5.98 -6.86
C ASN A 14 -7.95 5.38 -5.45
N PHE A 15 -7.02 5.73 -4.52
CA PHE A 15 -7.09 5.26 -3.14
C PHE A 15 -8.20 5.90 -2.32
N TRP A 16 -8.61 7.12 -2.65
CA TRP A 16 -9.84 7.70 -2.12
C TRP A 16 -11.05 6.86 -2.53
N ALA A 17 -11.19 6.54 -3.82
CA ALA A 17 -12.26 5.68 -4.32
C ALA A 17 -12.26 4.30 -3.67
N TRP A 18 -11.07 3.67 -3.59
CA TRP A 18 -10.88 2.35 -2.99
C TRP A 18 -11.36 2.26 -1.53
N ALA A 19 -11.20 3.33 -0.78
CA ALA A 19 -11.55 3.39 0.64
C ALA A 19 -12.99 3.86 0.94
N LEU A 20 -13.85 4.11 -0.07
CA LEU A 20 -15.20 4.67 0.14
C LEU A 20 -16.09 3.83 1.05
N ILE A 21 -16.02 2.50 0.95
CA ILE A 21 -16.88 1.59 1.74
C ILE A 21 -16.42 1.53 3.21
N SER A 22 -15.11 1.66 3.46
CA SER A 22 -14.54 1.46 4.79
C SER A 22 -15.19 2.34 5.88
N PRO A 23 -15.32 3.67 5.74
CA PRO A 23 -15.97 4.50 6.74
C PRO A 23 -17.49 4.35 6.75
N LEU A 24 -18.11 3.81 5.70
CA LEU A 24 -19.57 3.61 5.61
C LEU A 24 -20.03 2.30 6.22
N GLY A 25 -19.17 1.29 6.36
CA GLY A 25 -19.54 -0.01 6.91
C GLY A 25 -20.22 0.06 8.29
N PRO A 26 -19.60 0.69 9.29
CA PRO A 26 -20.25 0.93 10.60
C PRO A 26 -21.55 1.71 10.49
N LEU A 27 -21.60 2.73 9.63
CA LEU A 27 -22.80 3.55 9.42
C LEU A 27 -23.96 2.74 8.83
N PHE A 28 -23.71 1.84 7.89
CA PHE A 28 -24.73 0.97 7.33
C PHE A 28 -25.31 0.00 8.38
N ARG A 29 -24.50 -0.46 9.31
CA ARG A 29 -24.94 -1.29 10.42
C ARG A 29 -25.82 -0.49 11.39
N GLU A 30 -25.40 0.70 11.76
CA GLU A 30 -26.15 1.56 12.69
C GLU A 30 -27.51 2.01 12.12
N ASN A 31 -27.55 2.35 10.84
CA ASN A 31 -28.77 2.85 10.18
C ASN A 31 -29.77 1.75 9.81
N GLY A 32 -29.43 0.47 9.94
CA GLY A 32 -30.29 -0.67 9.63
C GLY A 32 -30.78 -0.76 8.18
N LYS A 33 -30.29 0.07 7.25
CA LYS A 33 -30.72 0.12 5.84
C LYS A 33 -30.53 -1.21 5.10
N LEU A 34 -29.58 -2.02 5.52
CA LEU A 34 -29.24 -3.32 4.91
C LEU A 34 -29.73 -4.50 5.75
N GLY A 35 -30.62 -4.25 6.72
CA GLY A 35 -31.03 -5.22 7.71
C GLY A 35 -30.04 -5.31 8.88
N ALA A 36 -30.16 -6.34 9.71
CA ALA A 36 -29.28 -6.56 10.84
C ALA A 36 -27.92 -7.10 10.36
N LEU A 37 -26.96 -6.21 10.14
CA LEU A 37 -25.60 -6.60 9.78
C LEU A 37 -24.81 -7.01 11.02
N SER A 38 -24.17 -8.17 10.96
CA SER A 38 -23.19 -8.61 11.94
C SER A 38 -21.87 -7.85 11.77
N GLU A 39 -20.98 -7.93 12.76
CA GLU A 39 -19.61 -7.40 12.62
C GLU A 39 -18.84 -8.07 11.48
N SER A 40 -19.09 -9.37 11.28
CA SER A 40 -18.50 -10.14 10.18
C SER A 40 -18.96 -9.63 8.81
N ASP A 41 -20.21 -9.21 8.67
CA ASP A 41 -20.73 -8.65 7.43
C ASP A 41 -20.08 -7.32 7.10
N VAL A 42 -19.89 -6.44 8.09
CA VAL A 42 -19.18 -5.17 7.93
C VAL A 42 -17.71 -5.42 7.58
N ALA A 43 -17.06 -6.36 8.28
CA ALA A 43 -15.68 -6.72 7.99
C ALA A 43 -15.53 -7.25 6.56
N LEU A 44 -16.45 -8.07 6.06
CA LEU A 44 -16.43 -8.60 4.70
C LEU A 44 -16.62 -7.50 3.66
N MET A 45 -17.55 -6.55 3.87
CA MET A 45 -17.73 -5.40 2.98
C MET A 45 -16.44 -4.59 2.79
N VAL A 46 -15.68 -4.38 3.86
CA VAL A 46 -14.41 -3.63 3.82
C VAL A 46 -13.29 -4.48 3.24
N ALA A 47 -13.29 -5.78 3.52
CA ALA A 47 -12.24 -6.71 3.12
C ALA A 47 -12.24 -7.01 1.61
N VAL A 48 -13.42 -7.16 1.00
CA VAL A 48 -13.54 -7.55 -0.42
C VAL A 48 -12.78 -6.60 -1.36
N PRO A 49 -12.94 -5.27 -1.30
CA PRO A 49 -12.13 -4.35 -2.12
C PRO A 49 -10.62 -4.47 -1.86
N VAL A 50 -10.22 -4.76 -0.62
CA VAL A 50 -8.80 -4.88 -0.25
C VAL A 50 -8.17 -6.10 -0.89
N VAL A 51 -8.82 -7.25 -0.80
CA VAL A 51 -8.34 -8.51 -1.40
C VAL A 51 -8.23 -8.37 -2.92
N VAL A 52 -9.29 -7.87 -3.55
CA VAL A 52 -9.30 -7.69 -5.01
C VAL A 52 -8.26 -6.66 -5.46
N GLY A 53 -8.17 -5.54 -4.76
CA GLY A 53 -7.14 -4.53 -5.03
C GLY A 53 -5.72 -5.05 -4.85
N SER A 54 -5.51 -5.98 -3.91
CA SER A 54 -4.22 -6.60 -3.68
C SER A 54 -3.86 -7.60 -4.78
N LEU A 55 -4.70 -8.56 -5.04
CA LEU A 55 -4.47 -9.60 -6.05
C LEU A 55 -4.48 -9.02 -7.48
N GLY A 56 -5.34 -8.05 -7.75
CA GLY A 56 -5.41 -7.34 -9.02
C GLY A 56 -4.14 -6.57 -9.40
N ARG A 57 -3.26 -6.26 -8.44
CA ARG A 57 -1.94 -5.66 -8.72
C ARG A 57 -1.06 -6.55 -9.58
N ILE A 58 -1.22 -7.86 -9.50
CA ILE A 58 -0.44 -8.82 -10.29
C ILE A 58 -0.73 -8.67 -11.79
N PRO A 59 -1.97 -8.84 -12.28
CA PRO A 59 -2.26 -8.64 -13.69
C PRO A 59 -2.09 -7.18 -14.14
N VAL A 60 -2.48 -6.19 -13.32
CA VAL A 60 -2.35 -4.78 -13.67
C VAL A 60 -0.89 -4.35 -13.76
N GLY A 61 0.00 -4.85 -12.89
CA GLY A 61 1.44 -4.60 -12.99
C GLY A 61 2.02 -5.11 -14.32
N ALA A 62 1.65 -6.33 -14.72
CA ALA A 62 2.09 -6.89 -15.99
C ALA A 62 1.47 -6.18 -17.23
N LEU A 63 0.23 -5.70 -17.13
CA LEU A 63 -0.39 -4.86 -18.15
C LEU A 63 0.31 -3.50 -18.25
N THR A 64 0.75 -2.96 -17.11
CA THR A 64 1.53 -1.71 -17.09
C THR A 64 2.88 -1.87 -17.77
N ASP A 65 3.56 -2.99 -17.57
CA ASP A 65 4.80 -3.30 -18.30
C ASP A 65 4.56 -3.33 -19.82
N LYS A 66 3.40 -3.84 -20.25
CA LYS A 66 3.05 -3.95 -21.68
C LYS A 66 2.57 -2.64 -22.29
N TYR A 67 1.62 -1.95 -21.64
CA TYR A 67 0.91 -0.80 -22.23
C TYR A 67 1.41 0.55 -21.76
N GLY A 68 2.17 0.60 -20.66
CA GLY A 68 2.68 1.82 -20.05
C GLY A 68 1.73 2.50 -19.08
N GLY A 69 2.29 3.37 -18.26
CA GLY A 69 1.52 4.10 -17.26
C GLY A 69 0.61 5.17 -17.87
N ARG A 70 1.01 5.75 -19.02
CA ARG A 70 0.17 6.71 -19.77
C ARG A 70 -1.22 6.16 -20.10
N VAL A 71 -1.30 4.87 -20.46
CA VAL A 71 -2.56 4.20 -20.80
C VAL A 71 -3.22 3.63 -19.55
N MET A 72 -2.45 3.00 -18.68
CA MET A 72 -3.00 2.25 -17.55
C MET A 72 -3.61 3.13 -16.45
N PHE A 73 -3.05 4.32 -16.17
CA PHE A 73 -3.65 5.22 -15.17
C PHE A 73 -5.07 5.68 -15.55
N PRO A 74 -5.31 6.25 -16.75
CA PRO A 74 -6.67 6.58 -17.16
C PRO A 74 -7.61 5.36 -17.19
N MET A 75 -7.13 4.21 -17.68
CA MET A 75 -7.94 3.00 -17.76
C MET A 75 -8.40 2.50 -16.40
N VAL A 76 -7.50 2.41 -15.41
CA VAL A 76 -7.84 2.00 -14.06
C VAL A 76 -8.83 2.99 -13.44
N SER A 77 -8.57 4.29 -13.58
CA SER A 77 -9.45 5.33 -13.04
C SER A 77 -10.85 5.31 -13.66
N LEU A 78 -10.97 5.20 -15.00
CA LEU A 78 -12.26 5.13 -15.70
C LEU A 78 -13.01 3.83 -15.38
N ALA A 79 -12.31 2.70 -15.33
CA ALA A 79 -12.93 1.43 -14.96
C ALA A 79 -13.46 1.46 -13.51
N THR A 80 -12.81 2.23 -12.63
CA THR A 80 -13.27 2.44 -11.23
C THR A 80 -14.54 3.30 -11.15
N VAL A 81 -14.78 4.18 -12.12
CA VAL A 81 -16.00 5.03 -12.12
C VAL A 81 -17.26 4.18 -12.09
N VAL A 82 -17.29 3.06 -12.82
CA VAL A 82 -18.47 2.19 -12.92
C VAL A 82 -18.92 1.65 -11.55
N PRO A 83 -18.08 0.94 -10.78
CA PRO A 83 -18.48 0.45 -9.45
C PRO A 83 -18.75 1.60 -8.47
N VAL A 84 -18.04 2.74 -8.57
CA VAL A 84 -18.31 3.90 -7.71
C VAL A 84 -19.72 4.45 -7.96
N LEU A 85 -20.11 4.65 -9.21
CA LEU A 85 -21.47 5.12 -9.55
C LEU A 85 -22.53 4.08 -9.13
N ALA A 86 -22.28 2.80 -9.37
CA ALA A 86 -23.20 1.74 -8.96
C ALA A 86 -23.43 1.72 -7.44
N LEU A 87 -22.36 1.86 -6.65
CA LEU A 87 -22.45 1.96 -5.19
C LEU A 87 -23.23 3.22 -4.75
N GLY A 88 -23.05 4.34 -5.44
CA GLY A 88 -23.75 5.58 -5.10
C GLY A 88 -25.23 5.59 -5.44
N LEU A 89 -25.60 5.01 -6.59
CA LEU A 89 -26.94 5.20 -7.17
C LEU A 89 -27.93 4.09 -6.80
N PHE A 90 -27.50 2.84 -6.66
CA PHE A 90 -28.44 1.74 -6.42
C PHE A 90 -27.95 0.60 -5.52
N ALA A 91 -26.63 0.40 -5.36
CA ALA A 91 -26.13 -0.75 -4.59
C ALA A 91 -26.37 -0.65 -3.08
N GLN A 92 -26.62 0.56 -2.55
CA GLN A 92 -26.88 0.79 -1.12
C GLN A 92 -28.22 0.19 -0.63
N SER A 93 -29.01 -0.37 -1.52
CA SER A 93 -30.27 -1.06 -1.18
C SER A 93 -30.07 -2.54 -0.86
N SER A 94 -28.89 -3.12 -1.12
CA SER A 94 -28.63 -4.54 -0.97
C SER A 94 -27.19 -4.82 -0.55
N TYR A 95 -27.04 -5.62 0.50
CA TYR A 95 -25.74 -6.10 0.97
C TYR A 95 -24.96 -6.82 -0.14
N LEU A 96 -25.63 -7.69 -0.90
CA LEU A 96 -25.02 -8.43 -2.01
C LEU A 96 -24.48 -7.48 -3.10
N LEU A 97 -25.26 -6.44 -3.45
CA LEU A 97 -24.81 -5.46 -4.44
C LEU A 97 -23.59 -4.67 -3.97
N ILE A 98 -23.52 -4.34 -2.67
CA ILE A 98 -22.33 -3.70 -2.09
C ILE A 98 -21.11 -4.62 -2.21
N LEU A 99 -21.26 -5.93 -1.94
CA LEU A 99 -20.16 -6.88 -2.10
C LEU A 99 -19.73 -7.00 -3.57
N VAL A 100 -20.67 -7.10 -4.50
CA VAL A 100 -20.39 -7.23 -5.94
C VAL A 100 -19.67 -5.98 -6.46
N PHE A 101 -20.20 -4.79 -6.20
CA PHE A 101 -19.56 -3.57 -6.68
C PHE A 101 -18.32 -3.19 -5.83
N GLY A 102 -18.27 -3.60 -4.57
CA GLY A 102 -17.06 -3.56 -3.75
C GLY A 102 -15.92 -4.40 -4.33
N PHE A 103 -16.24 -5.58 -4.86
CA PHE A 103 -15.28 -6.41 -5.58
C PHE A 103 -14.66 -5.63 -6.75
N PHE A 104 -15.47 -5.04 -7.63
CA PHE A 104 -14.97 -4.25 -8.75
C PHE A 104 -14.31 -2.92 -8.32
N LEU A 105 -14.74 -2.32 -7.20
CA LEU A 105 -14.09 -1.16 -6.60
C LEU A 105 -12.63 -1.45 -6.21
N GLY A 106 -12.33 -2.71 -5.89
CA GLY A 106 -10.96 -3.16 -5.64
C GLY A 106 -9.98 -2.81 -6.76
N LEU A 107 -10.45 -2.66 -8.00
CA LEU A 107 -9.62 -2.24 -9.13
C LEU A 107 -8.87 -0.93 -8.86
N ALA A 108 -9.47 0.03 -8.14
CA ALA A 108 -8.82 1.28 -7.77
C ALA A 108 -7.52 1.06 -6.95
N GLY A 109 -7.49 0.03 -6.10
CA GLY A 109 -6.30 -0.36 -5.32
C GLY A 109 -5.12 -0.82 -6.17
N THR A 110 -5.34 -1.13 -7.44
CA THR A 110 -4.29 -1.56 -8.38
C THR A 110 -3.47 -0.40 -8.95
N ALA A 111 -3.90 0.86 -8.82
CA ALA A 111 -3.20 2.04 -9.30
C ALA A 111 -1.75 2.13 -8.78
N PHE A 112 -1.47 1.54 -7.62
CA PHE A 112 -0.12 1.41 -7.08
C PHE A 112 0.81 0.62 -8.02
N ALA A 113 0.35 -0.50 -8.59
CA ALA A 113 1.13 -1.32 -9.51
C ALA A 113 1.36 -0.65 -10.87
N VAL A 114 0.54 0.35 -11.22
CA VAL A 114 0.77 1.21 -12.39
C VAL A 114 1.89 2.23 -12.10
N GLY A 115 1.84 2.87 -10.95
CA GLY A 115 2.68 4.03 -10.69
C GLY A 115 4.12 3.71 -10.36
N VAL A 116 4.42 2.62 -9.65
CA VAL A 116 5.80 2.29 -9.28
C VAL A 116 6.69 2.10 -10.51
N PRO A 117 6.36 1.24 -11.49
CA PRO A 117 7.19 1.10 -12.69
C PRO A 117 7.22 2.38 -13.53
N PHE A 118 6.09 3.10 -13.62
CA PHE A 118 6.01 4.36 -14.34
C PHE A 118 6.96 5.41 -13.75
N VAL A 119 6.93 5.63 -12.45
CA VAL A 119 7.81 6.61 -11.76
C VAL A 119 9.27 6.17 -11.85
N ASN A 120 9.58 4.90 -11.62
CA ASN A 120 10.94 4.39 -11.73
C ASN A 120 11.58 4.64 -13.11
N ALA A 121 10.79 4.58 -14.19
CA ALA A 121 11.28 4.82 -15.54
C ALA A 121 11.68 6.29 -15.80
N TRP A 122 11.11 7.25 -15.05
CA TRP A 122 11.37 8.68 -15.21
C TRP A 122 12.53 9.22 -14.38
N PHE A 123 13.02 8.43 -13.39
CA PHE A 123 14.06 8.90 -12.47
C PHE A 123 15.33 8.04 -12.55
N PRO A 124 16.52 8.68 -12.42
CA PRO A 124 17.78 7.99 -12.40
C PRO A 124 17.87 7.10 -11.13
N PRO A 125 18.69 6.02 -11.16
CA PRO A 125 18.77 5.04 -10.07
C PRO A 125 18.97 5.64 -8.68
N GLU A 126 19.72 6.74 -8.57
CA GLU A 126 20.09 7.42 -7.32
C GLU A 126 18.92 8.16 -6.65
N ARG A 127 17.81 8.39 -7.39
CA ARG A 127 16.64 9.13 -6.92
C ARG A 127 15.35 8.34 -7.01
N ARG A 128 15.40 7.07 -7.37
CA ARG A 128 14.21 6.21 -7.53
C ARG A 128 13.50 5.98 -6.20
N GLY A 129 14.25 5.78 -5.12
CA GLY A 129 13.67 5.57 -3.79
C GLY A 129 12.85 6.77 -3.33
N LEU A 130 13.40 7.98 -3.43
CA LEU A 130 12.68 9.21 -3.12
C LEU A 130 11.44 9.36 -4.02
N ALA A 131 11.59 9.18 -5.33
CA ALA A 131 10.50 9.37 -6.28
C ALA A 131 9.34 8.39 -6.05
N VAL A 132 9.64 7.10 -5.82
CA VAL A 132 8.65 6.08 -5.48
C VAL A 132 8.06 6.31 -4.09
N GLY A 133 8.85 6.81 -3.15
CA GLY A 133 8.36 7.23 -1.83
C GLY A 133 7.35 8.36 -1.92
N VAL A 134 7.65 9.42 -2.70
CA VAL A 134 6.71 10.54 -2.98
C VAL A 134 5.45 10.04 -3.68
N PHE A 135 5.60 9.20 -4.71
CA PHE A 135 4.45 8.54 -5.35
C PHE A 135 3.62 7.78 -4.33
N GLY A 136 4.29 7.03 -3.46
CA GLY A 136 3.65 6.23 -2.41
C GLY A 136 2.87 7.05 -1.38
N ALA A 137 3.19 8.33 -1.18
CA ALA A 137 2.42 9.22 -0.32
C ALA A 137 0.97 9.45 -0.84
N GLY A 138 0.70 9.14 -2.12
CA GLY A 138 -0.65 9.11 -2.67
C GLY A 138 -1.62 8.16 -1.94
N MET A 139 -1.10 7.18 -1.18
CA MET A 139 -1.95 6.38 -0.27
C MET A 139 -2.73 7.24 0.74
N GLY A 140 -2.33 8.48 0.98
CA GLY A 140 -3.09 9.46 1.76
C GLY A 140 -4.50 9.75 1.24
N GLY A 141 -4.84 9.35 0.02
CA GLY A 141 -6.22 9.34 -0.49
C GLY A 141 -7.19 8.56 0.40
N THR A 142 -6.74 7.52 1.10
CA THR A 142 -7.55 6.80 2.09
C THR A 142 -7.94 7.68 3.28
N ALA A 143 -7.04 8.56 3.73
CA ALA A 143 -7.34 9.51 4.80
C ALA A 143 -8.36 10.57 4.33
N VAL A 144 -8.25 11.03 3.07
CA VAL A 144 -9.25 11.93 2.48
C VAL A 144 -10.62 11.24 2.47
N SER A 145 -10.70 9.97 2.06
CA SER A 145 -11.94 9.20 2.11
C SER A 145 -12.50 9.12 3.53
N ALA A 146 -11.69 8.74 4.50
CA ALA A 146 -12.13 8.62 5.91
C ALA A 146 -12.67 9.93 6.47
N LEU A 147 -12.04 11.05 6.15
CA LEU A 147 -12.44 12.37 6.65
C LEU A 147 -13.67 12.94 5.95
N THR A 148 -13.90 12.60 4.68
CA THR A 148 -14.94 13.27 3.87
C THR A 148 -16.18 12.41 3.65
N THR A 149 -16.04 11.09 3.49
CA THR A 149 -17.12 10.22 3.01
C THR A 149 -18.35 10.26 3.92
N VAL A 150 -18.19 10.05 5.23
CA VAL A 150 -19.33 10.07 6.18
C VAL A 150 -19.96 11.47 6.29
N ARG A 151 -19.12 12.52 6.28
CA ARG A 151 -19.62 13.92 6.33
C ARG A 151 -20.44 14.26 5.10
N LEU A 152 -19.98 13.91 3.92
CA LEU A 152 -20.71 14.11 2.67
C LEU A 152 -22.00 13.29 2.62
N TYR A 153 -21.93 12.02 3.07
CA TYR A 153 -23.05 11.10 3.13
C TYR A 153 -24.19 11.65 4.02
N ASN A 154 -23.87 12.09 5.23
CA ASN A 154 -24.84 12.59 6.19
C ASN A 154 -25.29 14.02 5.88
N GLY A 155 -24.41 14.88 5.38
CA GLY A 155 -24.71 16.31 5.18
C GLY A 155 -25.37 16.64 3.84
N LEU A 156 -25.02 15.92 2.76
CA LEU A 156 -25.45 16.23 1.41
C LEU A 156 -26.24 15.10 0.73
N GLY A 157 -26.27 13.92 1.32
CA GLY A 157 -27.00 12.77 0.82
C GLY A 157 -26.13 11.57 0.49
N SER A 158 -26.76 10.39 0.51
CA SER A 158 -26.08 9.09 0.45
C SER A 158 -25.32 8.82 -0.86
N ALA A 159 -25.73 9.40 -1.97
CA ALA A 159 -25.05 9.27 -3.27
C ALA A 159 -23.88 10.25 -3.44
N VAL A 160 -23.85 11.37 -2.72
CA VAL A 160 -22.93 12.48 -2.97
C VAL A 160 -21.45 12.11 -2.88
N PRO A 161 -20.96 11.37 -1.86
CA PRO A 161 -19.55 11.00 -1.80
C PRO A 161 -19.11 10.17 -3.02
N PHE A 162 -19.98 9.31 -3.54
CA PHE A 162 -19.71 8.51 -4.72
C PHE A 162 -19.71 9.35 -6.01
N LEU A 163 -20.67 10.25 -6.16
CA LEU A 163 -20.75 11.14 -7.33
C LEU A 163 -19.54 12.08 -7.42
N ILE A 164 -19.12 12.66 -6.29
CA ILE A 164 -17.93 13.51 -6.23
C ILE A 164 -16.69 12.70 -6.59
N THR A 165 -16.53 11.51 -6.00
CA THR A 165 -15.37 10.65 -6.29
C THR A 165 -15.35 10.20 -7.75
N ALA A 166 -16.51 9.82 -8.33
CA ALA A 166 -16.62 9.48 -9.74
C ALA A 166 -16.24 10.66 -10.65
N GLY A 167 -16.73 11.87 -10.34
CA GLY A 167 -16.37 13.09 -11.07
C GLY A 167 -14.86 13.37 -11.04
N ILE A 168 -14.24 13.25 -9.87
CA ILE A 168 -12.79 13.46 -9.70
C ILE A 168 -12.00 12.38 -10.46
N LEU A 169 -12.43 11.12 -10.45
CA LEU A 169 -11.81 10.05 -11.23
C LEU A 169 -11.85 10.34 -12.73
N VAL A 170 -12.99 10.81 -13.26
CA VAL A 170 -13.12 11.20 -14.67
C VAL A 170 -12.20 12.37 -15.00
N VAL A 171 -12.23 13.44 -14.20
CA VAL A 171 -11.36 14.61 -14.39
C VAL A 171 -9.88 14.20 -14.37
N TYR A 172 -9.50 13.36 -13.40
CA TYR A 172 -8.14 12.84 -13.36
C TYR A 172 -7.81 11.99 -14.59
N ALA A 173 -8.69 11.09 -15.02
CA ALA A 173 -8.45 10.25 -16.19
C ALA A 173 -8.23 11.07 -17.47
N VAL A 174 -9.02 12.11 -17.68
CA VAL A 174 -8.86 13.05 -18.82
C VAL A 174 -7.52 13.78 -18.70
N ALA A 175 -7.21 14.35 -17.52
CA ALA A 175 -5.94 15.05 -17.29
C ALA A 175 -4.74 14.10 -17.49
N ALA A 176 -4.82 12.87 -16.99
CA ALA A 176 -3.78 11.86 -17.16
C ALA A 176 -3.58 11.47 -18.62
N TRP A 177 -4.67 11.30 -19.38
CA TRP A 177 -4.60 10.99 -20.82
C TRP A 177 -3.89 12.09 -21.62
N VAL A 178 -4.12 13.34 -21.30
CA VAL A 178 -3.51 14.50 -21.96
C VAL A 178 -2.06 14.72 -21.50
N MET A 179 -1.81 14.64 -20.20
CA MET A 179 -0.54 15.09 -19.60
C MET A 179 0.50 13.98 -19.43
N LEU A 180 0.08 12.73 -19.14
CA LEU A 180 1.04 11.66 -18.91
C LEU A 180 1.75 11.24 -20.21
N ARG A 181 3.02 10.95 -20.07
CA ARG A 181 3.87 10.38 -21.13
C ARG A 181 4.68 9.24 -20.51
N ASP A 182 4.89 8.17 -21.25
CA ASP A 182 5.84 7.14 -20.86
C ASP A 182 7.28 7.63 -21.06
N ALA A 183 8.20 7.08 -20.28
CA ALA A 183 9.61 7.48 -20.38
C ALA A 183 10.20 7.08 -21.74
N PRO A 184 11.11 7.89 -22.31
CA PRO A 184 11.82 7.55 -23.55
C PRO A 184 12.57 6.23 -23.42
N GLY A 185 12.62 5.45 -24.50
CA GLY A 185 13.31 4.15 -24.54
C GLY A 185 12.57 3.00 -23.84
N ARG A 186 11.32 3.20 -23.39
CA ARG A 186 10.52 2.11 -22.86
C ARG A 186 10.22 1.09 -23.97
N SER A 187 10.61 -0.16 -23.73
CA SER A 187 10.24 -1.31 -24.59
C SER A 187 9.21 -2.20 -23.87
N ALA A 188 8.21 -2.68 -24.63
CA ALA A 188 7.29 -3.67 -24.09
C ALA A 188 8.05 -5.00 -23.90
N PRO A 189 7.89 -5.68 -22.76
CA PRO A 189 8.59 -6.93 -22.52
C PRO A 189 8.05 -8.04 -23.43
N ALA A 190 8.94 -8.90 -23.92
CA ALA A 190 8.59 -10.06 -24.75
C ALA A 190 7.97 -11.19 -23.89
N GLY A 191 7.22 -12.08 -24.55
CA GLY A 191 6.66 -13.29 -23.96
C GLY A 191 5.25 -13.15 -23.37
N SER A 192 4.67 -14.29 -23.00
CA SER A 192 3.33 -14.37 -22.44
C SER A 192 3.26 -13.83 -21.00
N PHE A 193 2.07 -13.42 -20.57
CA PHE A 193 1.84 -12.97 -19.19
C PHE A 193 2.27 -14.03 -18.17
N VAL A 194 1.88 -15.29 -18.38
CA VAL A 194 2.17 -16.39 -17.45
C VAL A 194 3.67 -16.67 -17.36
N SER A 195 4.39 -16.67 -18.51
CA SER A 195 5.83 -16.89 -18.50
C SER A 195 6.58 -15.77 -17.76
N ARG A 196 6.15 -14.51 -17.92
CA ARG A 196 6.74 -13.37 -17.22
C ARG A 196 6.44 -13.41 -15.72
N LEU A 197 5.21 -13.75 -15.34
CA LEU A 197 4.83 -13.91 -13.93
C LEU A 197 5.67 -15.00 -13.26
N ALA A 198 5.81 -16.17 -13.93
CA ALA A 198 6.64 -17.27 -13.44
C ALA A 198 8.13 -16.87 -13.36
N ALA A 199 8.63 -16.13 -14.35
CA ALA A 199 10.01 -15.63 -14.34
C ALA A 199 10.25 -14.64 -13.19
N ASN A 200 9.31 -13.73 -12.90
CA ASN A 200 9.40 -12.79 -11.80
C ASN A 200 9.25 -13.48 -10.43
N ALA A 201 8.38 -14.50 -10.33
CA ALA A 201 8.21 -15.30 -9.12
C ALA A 201 9.44 -16.18 -8.79
N ARG A 202 10.29 -16.48 -9.77
CA ARG A 202 11.55 -17.21 -9.55
C ARG A 202 12.68 -16.34 -9.00
N LEU A 203 12.55 -15.02 -9.03
CA LEU A 203 13.55 -14.11 -8.49
C LEU A 203 13.52 -14.14 -6.96
N PRO A 204 14.64 -14.44 -6.27
CA PRO A 204 14.69 -14.43 -4.81
C PRO A 204 14.25 -13.10 -4.20
N ILE A 205 14.62 -11.98 -4.85
CA ILE A 205 14.25 -10.64 -4.39
C ILE A 205 12.73 -10.42 -4.36
N THR A 206 11.96 -11.10 -5.22
CA THR A 206 10.51 -10.98 -5.23
C THR A 206 9.91 -11.43 -3.89
N TRP A 207 10.29 -12.61 -3.41
CA TRP A 207 9.77 -13.15 -2.14
C TRP A 207 10.33 -12.40 -0.92
N GLN A 208 11.59 -12.01 -0.98
CA GLN A 208 12.19 -11.17 0.05
C GLN A 208 11.41 -9.85 0.17
N ALA A 209 11.18 -9.15 -0.94
CA ALA A 209 10.41 -7.92 -0.95
C ALA A 209 8.93 -8.13 -0.59
N CYS A 210 8.32 -9.27 -0.93
CA CYS A 210 6.97 -9.65 -0.48
C CYS A 210 6.89 -9.69 1.04
N VAL A 211 7.82 -10.33 1.73
CA VAL A 211 7.85 -10.39 3.19
C VAL A 211 8.09 -9.01 3.78
N LEU A 212 9.10 -8.27 3.29
CA LEU A 212 9.39 -6.92 3.73
C LEU A 212 8.15 -6.01 3.61
N TYR A 213 7.49 -6.03 2.46
CA TYR A 213 6.34 -5.15 2.21
C TYR A 213 5.08 -5.60 2.93
N ALA A 214 4.88 -6.91 3.12
CA ALA A 214 3.78 -7.45 3.93
C ALA A 214 3.86 -6.96 5.38
N VAL A 215 5.06 -6.84 5.96
CA VAL A 215 5.24 -6.29 7.30
C VAL A 215 5.17 -4.76 7.30
N ALA A 216 5.88 -4.08 6.39
CA ALA A 216 5.92 -2.62 6.40
C ALA A 216 4.58 -1.99 5.99
N PHE A 217 4.06 -2.32 4.82
CA PHE A 217 2.78 -1.78 4.33
C PHE A 217 1.59 -2.50 4.96
N GLY A 218 1.68 -3.82 5.09
CA GLY A 218 0.63 -4.60 5.74
C GLY A 218 0.43 -4.20 7.21
N GLY A 219 1.51 -4.02 7.96
CA GLY A 219 1.45 -3.50 9.33
C GLY A 219 0.81 -2.11 9.41
N TYR A 220 1.20 -1.20 8.49
CA TYR A 220 0.55 0.11 8.37
C TYR A 220 -0.96 -0.01 8.13
N VAL A 221 -1.39 -0.84 7.17
CA VAL A 221 -2.83 -1.05 6.86
C VAL A 221 -3.54 -1.68 8.05
N ALA A 222 -2.95 -2.70 8.67
CA ALA A 222 -3.51 -3.36 9.84
C ALA A 222 -3.76 -2.36 10.99
N PHE A 223 -2.79 -1.50 11.30
CA PHE A 223 -2.97 -0.47 12.33
C PHE A 223 -3.99 0.60 11.91
N SER A 224 -4.02 1.03 10.65
CA SER A 224 -5.01 2.01 10.19
C SER A 224 -6.46 1.50 10.34
N VAL A 225 -6.67 0.19 10.33
CA VAL A 225 -7.99 -0.43 10.53
C VAL A 225 -8.24 -0.73 12.01
N TYR A 226 -7.26 -1.26 12.72
CA TYR A 226 -7.46 -1.86 14.04
C TYR A 226 -7.13 -0.92 15.22
N LEU A 227 -6.28 0.08 14.99
CA LEU A 227 -5.85 1.00 16.05
C LEU A 227 -7.02 1.73 16.74
N PRO A 228 -8.08 2.19 16.03
CA PRO A 228 -9.24 2.79 16.71
C PRO A 228 -9.94 1.84 17.68
N ALA A 229 -10.14 0.58 17.29
CA ALA A 229 -10.75 -0.42 18.15
C ALA A 229 -9.87 -0.71 19.38
N TYR A 230 -8.58 -0.91 19.16
CA TYR A 230 -7.61 -1.10 20.24
C TYR A 230 -7.60 0.07 21.23
N LEU A 231 -7.52 1.31 20.75
CA LEU A 231 -7.48 2.50 21.60
C LEU A 231 -8.76 2.68 22.43
N ARG A 232 -9.91 2.36 21.84
CA ARG A 232 -11.20 2.41 22.55
C ARG A 232 -11.27 1.36 23.66
N THR A 233 -10.82 0.15 23.39
CA THR A 233 -10.96 -0.97 24.33
C THR A 233 -9.87 -0.97 25.39
N ALA A 234 -8.61 -0.67 25.01
CA ALA A 234 -7.48 -0.73 25.94
C ALA A 234 -7.33 0.54 26.80
N TYR A 235 -7.83 1.69 26.33
CA TYR A 235 -7.65 2.99 26.97
C TYR A 235 -8.95 3.77 27.19
N ASP A 236 -10.10 3.15 26.93
CA ASP A 236 -11.45 3.73 27.11
C ASP A 236 -11.62 5.10 26.39
N LEU A 237 -10.99 5.25 25.21
CA LEU A 237 -11.08 6.49 24.43
C LEU A 237 -12.43 6.62 23.75
N THR A 238 -12.88 7.86 23.60
CA THR A 238 -14.04 8.17 22.77
C THR A 238 -13.78 7.77 21.29
N PRO A 239 -14.82 7.46 20.50
CA PRO A 239 -14.65 7.18 19.07
C PRO A 239 -13.92 8.30 18.32
N ALA A 240 -14.14 9.55 18.67
CA ALA A 240 -13.52 10.71 18.05
C ALA A 240 -12.01 10.79 18.37
N ASP A 241 -11.61 10.58 19.64
CA ASP A 241 -10.20 10.57 20.03
C ASP A 241 -9.44 9.42 19.39
N ALA A 242 -10.01 8.23 19.39
CA ALA A 242 -9.42 7.06 18.75
C ALA A 242 -9.20 7.29 17.24
N ALA A 243 -10.19 7.87 16.55
CA ALA A 243 -10.09 8.22 15.14
C ALA A 243 -9.02 9.29 14.87
N ASN A 244 -8.93 10.33 15.70
CA ASN A 244 -7.93 11.39 15.57
C ASN A 244 -6.51 10.85 15.76
N ARG A 245 -6.28 9.99 16.74
CA ARG A 245 -4.96 9.34 16.97
C ARG A 245 -4.58 8.41 15.83
N MET A 246 -5.53 7.65 15.30
CA MET A 246 -5.33 6.84 14.11
C MET A 246 -4.98 7.72 12.88
N ALA A 247 -5.66 8.84 12.69
CA ALA A 247 -5.33 9.77 11.62
C ALA A 247 -3.90 10.33 11.76
N GLY A 248 -3.46 10.63 12.99
CA GLY A 248 -2.08 11.00 13.28
C GLY A 248 -1.07 9.90 12.91
N PHE A 249 -1.36 8.63 13.27
CA PHE A 249 -0.56 7.48 12.87
C PHE A 249 -0.43 7.39 11.35
N VAL A 250 -1.55 7.47 10.62
CA VAL A 250 -1.59 7.42 9.15
C VAL A 250 -0.77 8.56 8.55
N LEU A 251 -0.95 9.78 9.03
CA LEU A 251 -0.23 10.95 8.53
C LEU A 251 1.29 10.79 8.66
N VAL A 252 1.75 10.36 9.84
CA VAL A 252 3.19 10.11 10.07
C VAL A 252 3.72 9.05 9.10
N ALA A 253 3.02 7.93 8.94
CA ALA A 253 3.45 6.87 8.02
C ALA A 253 3.52 7.36 6.56
N VAL A 254 2.52 8.15 6.12
CA VAL A 254 2.48 8.71 4.75
C VAL A 254 3.65 9.67 4.51
N VAL A 255 3.92 10.58 5.45
CA VAL A 255 5.01 11.56 5.35
C VAL A 255 6.39 10.89 5.40
N LEU A 256 6.54 9.87 6.24
CA LEU A 256 7.83 9.16 6.39
C LEU A 256 8.14 8.20 5.22
N ARG A 257 7.18 7.89 4.36
CA ARG A 257 7.39 7.02 3.20
C ARG A 257 8.38 7.60 2.18
N PRO A 258 8.25 8.84 1.68
CA PRO A 258 9.27 9.47 0.84
C PRO A 258 10.62 9.64 1.55
N ILE A 259 10.62 9.91 2.85
CA ILE A 259 11.84 10.03 3.65
C ILE A 259 12.58 8.67 3.68
N GLY A 260 11.88 7.57 3.91
CA GLY A 260 12.44 6.22 3.85
C GLY A 260 13.04 5.87 2.49
N GLY A 261 12.36 6.26 1.40
CA GLY A 261 12.89 6.15 0.03
C GLY A 261 14.17 6.94 -0.17
N TRP A 262 14.19 8.21 0.24
CA TRP A 262 15.35 9.09 0.18
C TRP A 262 16.54 8.58 1.03
N LEU A 263 16.28 8.14 2.26
CA LEU A 263 17.29 7.52 3.12
C LEU A 263 17.89 6.27 2.46
N SER A 264 17.06 5.48 1.78
CA SER A 264 17.50 4.28 1.06
C SER A 264 18.34 4.61 -0.18
N ASP A 265 18.07 5.72 -0.85
CA ASP A 265 18.93 6.19 -1.93
C ASP A 265 20.32 6.61 -1.41
N ARG A 266 20.36 7.27 -0.25
CA ARG A 266 21.58 7.82 0.34
C ARG A 266 22.42 6.78 1.09
N PHE A 267 21.80 5.96 1.93
CA PHE A 267 22.49 5.03 2.85
C PHE A 267 22.32 3.55 2.45
N GLY A 268 21.55 3.29 1.40
CA GLY A 268 21.14 1.94 1.02
C GLY A 268 19.86 1.47 1.71
N PRO A 269 19.09 0.56 1.08
CA PRO A 269 17.80 0.10 1.62
C PRO A 269 17.93 -0.79 2.87
N VAL A 270 18.99 -1.60 2.98
CA VAL A 270 19.15 -2.56 4.08
C VAL A 270 19.25 -1.88 5.45
N PRO A 271 20.09 -0.85 5.68
CA PRO A 271 20.12 -0.15 6.95
C PRO A 271 18.78 0.50 7.35
N VAL A 272 18.08 1.08 6.38
CA VAL A 272 16.78 1.74 6.60
C VAL A 272 15.71 0.73 7.01
N LEU A 273 15.63 -0.41 6.30
CA LEU A 273 14.73 -1.51 6.62
C LEU A 273 15.05 -2.11 7.99
N ALA A 274 16.33 -2.38 8.27
CA ALA A 274 16.75 -2.97 9.54
C ALA A 274 16.41 -2.04 10.73
N ALA A 275 16.71 -0.76 10.63
CA ALA A 275 16.34 0.21 11.67
C ALA A 275 14.81 0.29 11.84
N GLY A 276 14.05 0.32 10.73
CA GLY A 276 12.60 0.35 10.77
C GLY A 276 12.02 -0.89 11.46
N TYR A 277 12.45 -2.10 11.08
CA TYR A 277 11.93 -3.31 11.73
C TYR A 277 12.34 -3.43 13.20
N LEU A 278 13.52 -2.97 13.57
CA LEU A 278 13.91 -2.89 14.99
C LEU A 278 12.96 -1.99 15.79
N VAL A 279 12.61 -0.83 15.23
CA VAL A 279 11.63 0.07 15.87
C VAL A 279 10.25 -0.59 15.98
N VAL A 280 9.81 -1.35 14.97
CA VAL A 280 8.55 -2.10 15.04
C VAL A 280 8.61 -3.20 16.11
N VAL A 281 9.72 -3.95 16.20
CA VAL A 281 9.93 -4.97 17.26
C VAL A 281 9.74 -4.36 18.64
N VAL A 282 10.46 -3.29 18.93
CA VAL A 282 10.42 -2.63 20.23
C VAL A 282 9.06 -1.97 20.48
N GLY A 283 8.55 -1.23 19.50
CA GLY A 283 7.28 -0.52 19.60
C GLY A 283 6.09 -1.46 19.81
N ALA A 284 6.05 -2.60 19.09
CA ALA A 284 5.00 -3.61 19.26
C ALA A 284 5.09 -4.33 20.61
N ALA A 285 6.31 -4.64 21.08
CA ALA A 285 6.53 -5.22 22.40
C ALA A 285 6.09 -4.26 23.53
N VAL A 286 6.41 -2.97 23.39
CA VAL A 286 5.96 -1.92 24.32
C VAL A 286 4.43 -1.79 24.27
N ALA A 287 3.82 -1.72 23.09
CA ALA A 287 2.37 -1.61 22.96
C ALA A 287 1.63 -2.83 23.53
N ALA A 288 2.24 -4.02 23.49
CA ALA A 288 1.69 -5.24 24.07
C ALA A 288 1.54 -5.19 25.59
N SER A 289 2.33 -4.37 26.27
CA SER A 289 2.22 -4.15 27.74
C SER A 289 1.19 -3.09 28.13
N THR A 290 0.44 -2.55 27.16
CA THR A 290 -0.56 -1.46 27.38
C THR A 290 -0.01 -0.33 28.26
N PRO A 291 1.10 0.34 27.85
CA PRO A 291 1.73 1.39 28.63
C PRO A 291 0.83 2.63 28.71
N LEU A 292 1.16 3.58 29.59
CA LEU A 292 0.48 4.88 29.62
C LEU A 292 0.47 5.53 28.23
N LEU A 293 -0.74 5.80 27.70
CA LEU A 293 -0.93 6.25 26.32
C LEU A 293 -0.33 7.63 26.08
N GLU A 294 -0.40 8.54 27.06
CA GLU A 294 0.02 9.95 26.92
C GLU A 294 1.50 10.10 26.59
N TRP A 295 2.33 9.17 27.02
CA TRP A 295 3.78 9.23 26.81
C TRP A 295 4.28 8.04 25.99
N LEU A 296 4.52 6.93 26.66
CA LEU A 296 5.18 5.76 26.07
C LEU A 296 4.33 5.11 24.96
N GLY A 297 3.03 5.00 25.14
CA GLY A 297 2.11 4.46 24.15
C GLY A 297 2.08 5.30 22.87
N THR A 298 1.91 6.62 22.99
CA THR A 298 1.89 7.52 21.83
C THR A 298 3.23 7.50 21.08
N VAL A 299 4.35 7.56 21.80
CA VAL A 299 5.69 7.48 21.19
C VAL A 299 5.87 6.14 20.45
N ALA A 300 5.47 5.02 21.06
CA ALA A 300 5.56 3.70 20.45
C ALA A 300 4.76 3.62 19.14
N PHE A 301 3.50 4.09 19.14
CA PHE A 301 2.67 4.08 17.91
C PHE A 301 3.20 5.01 16.84
N LEU A 302 3.62 6.23 17.16
CA LEU A 302 4.15 7.17 16.18
C LEU A 302 5.50 6.70 15.62
N ALA A 303 6.37 6.11 16.46
CA ALA A 303 7.61 5.51 16.02
C ALA A 303 7.36 4.31 15.07
N MET A 304 6.41 3.43 15.41
CA MET A 304 5.99 2.35 14.51
C MET A 304 5.42 2.90 13.20
N ALA A 305 4.58 3.94 13.24
CA ALA A 305 4.05 4.58 12.02
C ALA A 305 5.19 5.08 11.12
N ALA A 306 6.16 5.78 11.71
CA ALA A 306 7.34 6.27 11.00
C ALA A 306 8.17 5.14 10.38
N ALA A 307 8.38 4.07 11.14
CA ALA A 307 9.15 2.90 10.73
C ALA A 307 8.45 2.12 9.58
N LEU A 308 7.14 1.88 9.72
CA LEU A 308 6.34 1.18 8.71
C LEU A 308 6.23 2.00 7.41
N GLY A 309 6.04 3.32 7.53
CA GLY A 309 6.06 4.23 6.40
C GLY A 309 7.40 4.23 5.68
N SER A 310 8.48 4.46 6.41
CA SER A 310 9.86 4.46 5.87
C SER A 310 10.22 3.11 5.25
N GLY A 311 9.89 2.00 5.91
CA GLY A 311 10.11 0.64 5.43
C GLY A 311 9.38 0.34 4.12
N SER A 312 8.16 0.89 3.96
CA SER A 312 7.40 0.77 2.72
C SER A 312 8.10 1.46 1.55
N GLY A 313 8.67 2.65 1.75
CA GLY A 313 9.46 3.36 0.75
C GLY A 313 10.78 2.63 0.44
N ALA A 314 11.48 2.19 1.47
CA ALA A 314 12.75 1.47 1.38
C ALA A 314 12.64 0.14 0.63
N THR A 315 11.52 -0.58 0.77
CA THR A 315 11.29 -1.84 0.06
C THR A 315 11.29 -1.63 -1.46
N PHE A 316 10.62 -0.58 -1.95
CA PHE A 316 10.61 -0.32 -3.39
C PHE A 316 11.91 0.30 -3.90
N ALA A 317 12.66 1.02 -3.07
CA ALA A 317 14.02 1.41 -3.39
C ALA A 317 14.93 0.17 -3.56
N LEU A 318 14.77 -0.85 -2.72
CA LEU A 318 15.46 -2.13 -2.87
C LEU A 318 15.09 -2.83 -4.18
N VAL A 319 13.79 -2.98 -4.46
CA VAL A 319 13.29 -3.60 -5.71
C VAL A 319 13.87 -2.89 -6.93
N ALA A 320 13.85 -1.55 -6.94
CA ALA A 320 14.37 -0.75 -8.05
C ALA A 320 15.89 -0.88 -8.25
N LYS A 321 16.66 -1.19 -7.20
CA LYS A 321 18.12 -1.38 -7.27
C LYS A 321 18.54 -2.77 -7.77
N VAL A 322 17.73 -3.79 -7.48
CA VAL A 322 18.12 -5.20 -7.73
C VAL A 322 17.39 -5.81 -8.92
N THR A 323 16.29 -5.18 -9.37
CA THR A 323 15.45 -5.71 -10.46
C THR A 323 15.73 -4.98 -11.77
N GLU A 324 15.83 -5.73 -12.86
CA GLU A 324 15.91 -5.17 -14.20
C GLU A 324 14.71 -4.25 -14.51
N PRO A 325 14.91 -3.09 -15.18
CA PRO A 325 13.83 -2.14 -15.46
C PRO A 325 12.59 -2.74 -16.10
N ALA A 326 12.76 -3.69 -17.03
CA ALA A 326 11.69 -4.37 -17.74
C ALA A 326 10.83 -5.31 -16.85
N ARG A 327 11.31 -5.67 -15.66
CA ARG A 327 10.65 -6.59 -14.71
C ARG A 327 10.06 -5.89 -13.50
N VAL A 328 10.40 -4.61 -13.28
CA VAL A 328 9.99 -3.86 -12.07
C VAL A 328 8.48 -3.88 -11.88
N GLY A 329 7.69 -3.70 -12.95
CA GLY A 329 6.23 -3.70 -12.87
C GLY A 329 5.65 -5.04 -12.40
N GLY A 330 6.11 -6.15 -12.97
CA GLY A 330 5.66 -7.48 -12.57
C GLY A 330 6.08 -7.85 -11.15
N VAL A 331 7.32 -7.53 -10.74
CA VAL A 331 7.79 -7.71 -9.36
C VAL A 331 6.99 -6.82 -8.39
N THR A 332 6.77 -5.54 -8.73
CA THR A 332 5.95 -4.62 -7.95
C THR A 332 4.53 -5.13 -7.77
N GLY A 333 3.94 -5.75 -8.81
CA GLY A 333 2.62 -6.36 -8.73
C GLY A 333 2.55 -7.46 -7.66
N LEU A 334 3.51 -8.38 -7.66
CA LEU A 334 3.62 -9.46 -6.66
C LEU A 334 3.87 -8.92 -5.25
N VAL A 335 4.84 -8.03 -5.11
CA VAL A 335 5.19 -7.38 -3.83
C VAL A 335 4.01 -6.55 -3.29
N GLY A 336 3.34 -5.82 -4.18
CA GLY A 336 2.16 -5.04 -3.82
C GLY A 336 0.97 -5.89 -3.37
N ALA A 337 0.76 -7.06 -4.01
CA ALA A 337 -0.25 -8.03 -3.59
C ALA A 337 0.04 -8.58 -2.20
N ALA A 338 1.29 -8.98 -1.94
CA ALA A 338 1.72 -9.46 -0.63
C ALA A 338 1.53 -8.40 0.47
N GLY A 339 1.85 -7.14 0.17
CA GLY A 339 1.62 -6.03 1.11
C GLY A 339 0.15 -5.82 1.45
N GLY A 340 -0.74 -5.89 0.47
CA GLY A 340 -2.17 -5.77 0.70
C GLY A 340 -2.73 -6.93 1.52
N LEU A 341 -2.35 -8.17 1.19
CA LEU A 341 -2.73 -9.36 1.98
C LEU A 341 -2.15 -9.31 3.39
N GLY A 342 -0.91 -8.80 3.55
CA GLY A 342 -0.29 -8.54 4.85
C GLY A 342 -1.06 -7.55 5.71
N GLY A 343 -1.81 -6.62 5.10
CA GLY A 343 -2.69 -5.70 5.81
C GLY A 343 -4.05 -6.30 6.17
N PHE A 344 -4.48 -7.32 5.46
CA PHE A 344 -5.77 -7.98 5.67
C PHE A 344 -5.72 -9.07 6.73
N VAL A 345 -4.68 -9.92 6.73
CA VAL A 345 -4.57 -11.08 7.63
C VAL A 345 -4.44 -10.70 9.11
N PRO A 346 -3.57 -9.75 9.53
CA PRO A 346 -3.38 -9.43 10.94
C PRO A 346 -4.64 -8.95 11.66
N PRO A 347 -5.50 -8.06 11.11
CA PRO A 347 -6.74 -7.69 11.76
C PRO A 347 -7.68 -8.85 12.05
N LEU A 348 -7.75 -9.85 11.15
CA LEU A 348 -8.56 -11.06 11.36
C LEU A 348 -8.00 -11.89 12.52
N ILE A 349 -6.68 -12.08 12.58
CA ILE A 349 -6.02 -12.80 13.68
C ILE A 349 -6.24 -12.05 14.98
N MET A 350 -6.07 -10.73 14.99
CA MET A 350 -6.24 -9.90 16.19
C MET A 350 -7.68 -9.93 16.69
N GLY A 351 -8.68 -9.86 15.80
CA GLY A 351 -10.08 -9.97 16.18
C GLY A 351 -10.43 -11.35 16.76
N TYR A 352 -9.93 -12.42 16.15
CA TYR A 352 -10.12 -13.78 16.64
C TYR A 352 -9.47 -14.02 18.00
N VAL A 353 -8.21 -13.58 18.17
CA VAL A 353 -7.46 -13.73 19.41
C VAL A 353 -8.12 -12.92 20.53
N TYR A 354 -8.47 -11.64 20.24
CA TYR A 354 -9.14 -10.79 21.21
C TYR A 354 -10.49 -11.40 21.67
N GLY A 355 -11.29 -11.90 20.76
CA GLY A 355 -12.58 -12.52 21.09
C GLY A 355 -12.46 -13.76 21.99
N ARG A 356 -11.27 -14.37 22.10
CA ARG A 356 -11.01 -15.51 22.99
C ARG A 356 -10.25 -15.17 24.26
N THR A 357 -9.41 -14.16 24.24
CA THR A 357 -8.46 -13.86 25.34
C THR A 357 -8.72 -12.52 26.00
N GLU A 358 -9.62 -11.71 25.42
CA GLU A 358 -9.88 -10.32 25.83
C GLU A 358 -8.60 -9.46 25.91
N SER A 359 -7.55 -9.86 25.19
CA SER A 359 -6.23 -9.21 25.22
C SER A 359 -5.66 -9.00 23.84
N TYR A 360 -5.12 -7.79 23.60
CA TYR A 360 -4.38 -7.45 22.40
C TYR A 360 -2.88 -7.81 22.49
N ALA A 361 -2.38 -8.18 23.67
CA ALA A 361 -0.96 -8.45 23.90
C ALA A 361 -0.42 -9.56 22.98
N ILE A 362 -1.20 -10.62 22.75
CA ILE A 362 -0.81 -11.73 21.89
C ILE A 362 -0.67 -11.25 20.43
N GLY A 363 -1.63 -10.48 19.92
CA GLY A 363 -1.57 -9.95 18.55
C GLY A 363 -0.41 -9.00 18.31
N LEU A 364 -0.16 -8.10 19.26
CA LEU A 364 0.99 -7.18 19.22
C LEU A 364 2.32 -7.92 19.42
N GLY A 365 2.35 -8.95 20.27
CA GLY A 365 3.49 -9.86 20.43
C GLY A 365 3.82 -10.62 19.13
N LEU A 366 2.80 -11.12 18.43
CA LEU A 366 2.98 -11.75 17.11
C LEU A 366 3.55 -10.77 16.08
N LEU A 367 3.10 -9.51 16.09
CA LEU A 367 3.68 -8.48 15.23
C LEU A 367 5.16 -8.25 15.57
N SER A 368 5.51 -8.16 16.87
CA SER A 368 6.90 -8.00 17.32
C SER A 368 7.77 -9.18 16.83
N VAL A 369 7.32 -10.41 16.99
CA VAL A 369 8.03 -11.60 16.51
C VAL A 369 8.17 -11.60 14.98
N THR A 370 7.10 -11.28 14.25
CA THR A 370 7.12 -11.19 12.79
C THR A 370 8.11 -10.13 12.30
N ALA A 371 8.12 -8.97 12.96
CA ALA A 371 9.08 -7.91 12.66
C ALA A 371 10.53 -8.33 12.98
N ALA A 372 10.76 -9.07 14.07
CA ALA A 372 12.08 -9.60 14.42
C ALA A 372 12.58 -10.62 13.38
N LEU A 373 11.73 -11.54 12.94
CA LEU A 373 12.07 -12.47 11.86
C LEU A 373 12.37 -11.74 10.55
N THR A 374 11.62 -10.68 10.25
CA THR A 374 11.84 -9.84 9.08
C THR A 374 13.13 -9.03 9.19
N LEU A 375 13.49 -8.58 10.37
CA LEU A 375 14.78 -7.95 10.65
C LEU A 375 15.94 -8.92 10.39
N VAL A 376 15.85 -10.14 10.88
CA VAL A 376 16.85 -11.19 10.62
C VAL A 376 16.96 -11.46 9.11
N LEU A 377 15.83 -11.62 8.40
CA LEU A 377 15.81 -11.78 6.95
C LEU A 377 16.50 -10.61 6.23
N THR A 378 16.27 -9.38 6.70
CA THR A 378 16.87 -8.17 6.14
C THR A 378 18.38 -8.15 6.27
N LEU A 379 18.90 -8.49 7.46
CA LEU A 379 20.33 -8.46 7.77
C LEU A 379 21.10 -9.62 7.16
N THR A 380 20.45 -10.73 6.87
CA THR A 380 21.05 -11.94 6.29
C THR A 380 20.82 -12.03 4.79
N THR A 381 19.68 -12.54 4.39
CA THR A 381 19.34 -12.91 3.01
C THR A 381 19.22 -11.70 2.08
N VAL A 382 18.52 -10.62 2.51
CA VAL A 382 18.37 -9.41 1.67
C VAL A 382 19.70 -8.72 1.46
N ARG A 383 20.51 -8.63 2.52
CA ARG A 383 21.86 -8.06 2.45
C ARG A 383 22.77 -8.83 1.51
N SER A 384 22.71 -10.16 1.53
CA SER A 384 23.50 -10.99 0.61
C SER A 384 23.06 -10.84 -0.85
N THR A 385 21.75 -10.80 -1.12
CA THR A 385 21.20 -10.56 -2.46
C THR A 385 21.63 -9.21 -3.03
N LEU A 386 21.57 -8.16 -2.23
CA LEU A 386 22.01 -6.83 -2.66
C LEU A 386 23.52 -6.77 -2.96
N ARG A 387 24.35 -7.46 -2.16
CA ARG A 387 25.79 -7.55 -2.38
C ARG A 387 26.12 -8.33 -3.66
N ALA A 388 25.45 -9.44 -3.91
CA ALA A 388 25.63 -10.22 -5.14
C ALA A 388 25.32 -9.36 -6.38
N ALA A 389 24.17 -8.67 -6.40
CA ALA A 389 23.80 -7.79 -7.50
C ALA A 389 24.82 -6.66 -7.72
N ALA A 390 25.40 -6.10 -6.67
CA ALA A 390 26.43 -5.06 -6.79
C ALA A 390 27.75 -5.60 -7.39
N ASN A 391 28.13 -6.82 -7.03
CA ASN A 391 29.33 -7.49 -7.56
C ASN A 391 29.20 -7.81 -9.06
N ASP A 392 28.03 -8.30 -9.49
CA ASP A 392 27.74 -8.60 -10.90
C ASP A 392 27.85 -7.36 -11.79
N LEU A 393 27.33 -6.23 -11.32
CA LEU A 393 27.45 -4.93 -12.02
C LEU A 393 28.90 -4.45 -12.13
N THR A 394 29.72 -4.72 -11.12
CA THR A 394 31.12 -4.33 -11.11
C THR A 394 31.95 -5.19 -12.07
N GLN A 395 31.67 -6.48 -12.15
CA GLN A 395 32.33 -7.41 -13.09
C GLN A 395 31.95 -7.09 -14.54
N SER A 396 30.68 -6.83 -14.83
CA SER A 396 30.19 -6.45 -16.16
C SER A 396 30.89 -5.19 -16.68
N ARG A 397 31.08 -4.16 -15.83
CA ARG A 397 31.80 -2.94 -16.20
C ARG A 397 33.27 -3.19 -16.50
N ARG A 398 33.94 -4.08 -15.78
CA ARG A 398 35.35 -4.41 -16.01
C ARG A 398 35.54 -5.16 -17.33
N THR A 399 34.63 -6.07 -17.69
CA THR A 399 34.71 -6.81 -18.96
C THR A 399 34.46 -5.91 -20.17
N THR A 400 33.57 -4.93 -20.06
CA THR A 400 33.31 -3.95 -21.13
C THR A 400 34.53 -3.04 -21.35
N HIS A 401 35.17 -2.53 -20.30
CA HIS A 401 36.36 -1.71 -20.38
C HIS A 401 37.55 -2.45 -21.01
N HIS A 402 37.75 -3.74 -20.70
CA HIS A 402 38.81 -4.54 -21.32
C HIS A 402 38.54 -4.89 -22.79
N HIS A 403 37.27 -4.84 -23.24
CA HIS A 403 36.96 -5.00 -24.66
C HIS A 403 37.18 -3.71 -25.45
N GLU A 404 36.91 -2.55 -24.87
CA GLU A 404 37.16 -1.23 -25.49
C GLU A 404 38.64 -0.93 -25.59
N GLU A 405 39.49 -1.36 -24.64
CA GLU A 405 40.94 -1.19 -24.68
C GLU A 405 41.65 -2.14 -25.70
N ARG A 406 40.94 -3.15 -26.21
CA ARG A 406 41.50 -4.10 -27.20
C ARG A 406 41.05 -3.85 -28.64
N MET A 407 40.18 -2.88 -28.89
CA MET A 407 39.77 -2.42 -30.22
C MET A 407 40.44 -1.10 -30.57
#